data_237375d93560dec9264705e956aeaecf
#
_entry.id   237375d93560dec9264705e956aeaecf
#
_cell.length_a   1.000
_cell.length_b   1.000
_cell.length_c   1.000
_cell.angle_alpha   90.00
_cell.angle_beta   90.00
_cell.angle_gamma   90.00
#
_symmetry.space_group_name_H-M   'P 1'
#
loop_
_entity.id
_entity.type
_entity.pdbx_description
1 polymer ?
#
loop_
_entity_poly.entity_id
_entity_poly.type
_entity_poly.pdbx_seq_one_letter_code
_entity_poly.pdbx_strand_id
1 'polypeptide(L)'
;QIIQMAAMQQQGKSIAEIARTFQVSRQTVYNQIARAHCFSTDPDVKTRMCFLYRDQLCTTIDIDFRHEKIAIQNYTKKIPLRAFGVVAHPTWDDFTWFLESRCFPKTRDHAKDILKEMGLPFYDPLLIIEKTDGRMAGDEQWILILKNKEARHGTDPS
;
A
#
# COMPACT_ATOMS: atom_id res chain seq x y z
N GLN A 1 8.88 0.34 11.80
CA GLN A 1 8.70 -0.96 12.47
C GLN A 1 7.26 -1.47 12.34
N ILE A 2 6.26 -0.63 12.63
CA ILE A 2 4.83 -1.00 12.49
C ILE A 2 4.52 -1.44 11.05
N ILE A 3 4.96 -0.66 10.09
CA ILE A 3 4.72 -0.95 8.67
C ILE A 3 5.48 -2.22 8.26
N GLN A 4 6.69 -2.41 8.76
CA GLN A 4 7.47 -3.61 8.47
C GLN A 4 6.78 -4.86 9.01
N MET A 5 6.19 -4.80 10.20
CA MET A 5 5.43 -5.93 10.77
C MET A 5 4.19 -6.25 9.93
N ALA A 6 3.45 -5.22 9.51
CA ALA A 6 2.28 -5.41 8.66
C ALA A 6 2.68 -5.99 7.29
N ALA A 7 3.80 -5.53 6.74
CA ALA A 7 4.34 -6.04 5.48
C ALA A 7 4.71 -7.53 5.59
N MET A 8 5.37 -7.92 6.67
CA MET A 8 5.74 -9.32 6.89
C MET A 8 4.51 -10.22 7.00
N GLN A 9 3.48 -9.77 7.71
CA GLN A 9 2.23 -10.51 7.82
C GLN A 9 1.59 -10.71 6.44
N GLN A 10 1.55 -9.66 5.63
CA GLN A 10 0.97 -9.75 4.30
C GLN A 10 1.77 -10.68 3.37
N GLN A 11 3.07 -10.79 3.60
CA GLN A 11 3.94 -11.72 2.88
C GLN A 11 3.81 -13.16 3.35
N GLY A 12 2.94 -13.44 4.31
CA GLY A 12 2.68 -14.79 4.79
C GLY A 12 3.48 -15.20 6.01
N LYS A 13 4.24 -14.30 6.63
CA LYS A 13 4.98 -14.61 7.85
C LYS A 13 4.02 -14.78 9.03
N SER A 14 4.27 -15.75 9.87
CA SER A 14 3.47 -15.97 11.07
C SER A 14 3.78 -14.91 12.13
N ILE A 15 2.83 -14.72 13.05
CA ILE A 15 3.04 -13.80 14.18
C ILE A 15 4.28 -14.21 14.99
N ALA A 16 4.48 -15.52 15.18
CA ALA A 16 5.64 -16.02 15.91
C ALA A 16 6.96 -15.66 15.21
N GLU A 17 7.02 -15.77 13.89
CA GLU A 17 8.21 -15.38 13.12
C GLU A 17 8.49 -13.89 13.22
N ILE A 18 7.44 -13.06 13.12
CA ILE A 18 7.57 -11.61 13.22
C ILE A 18 8.07 -11.24 14.62
N ALA A 19 7.49 -11.85 15.66
CA ALA A 19 7.90 -11.61 17.03
C ALA A 19 9.38 -11.92 17.26
N ARG A 20 9.85 -13.04 16.69
CA ARG A 20 11.26 -13.41 16.77
C ARG A 20 12.17 -12.42 16.04
N THR A 21 11.75 -11.97 14.87
CA THR A 21 12.53 -11.03 14.05
C THR A 21 12.75 -9.72 14.77
N PHE A 22 11.74 -9.20 15.45
CA PHE A 22 11.82 -7.92 16.16
C PHE A 22 12.14 -8.07 17.65
N GLN A 23 12.28 -9.31 18.12
CA GLN A 23 12.59 -9.60 19.54
C GLN A 23 11.55 -8.99 20.49
N VAL A 24 10.30 -9.19 20.17
CA VAL A 24 9.16 -8.70 20.96
C VAL A 24 8.17 -9.84 21.19
N SER A 25 7.18 -9.60 22.06
CA SER A 25 6.13 -10.59 22.30
C SER A 25 5.15 -10.66 21.12
N ARG A 26 4.44 -11.78 21.04
CA ARG A 26 3.38 -11.92 20.01
C ARG A 26 2.28 -10.86 20.22
N GLN A 27 1.96 -10.55 21.46
CA GLN A 27 0.95 -9.52 21.77
C GLN A 27 1.40 -8.16 21.23
N THR A 28 2.68 -7.83 21.35
CA THR A 28 3.24 -6.60 20.80
C THR A 28 3.06 -6.57 19.28
N VAL A 29 3.31 -7.69 18.60
CA VAL A 29 3.11 -7.78 17.14
C VAL A 29 1.65 -7.51 16.77
N TYR A 30 0.70 -8.17 17.46
CA TYR A 30 -0.73 -7.94 17.22
C TYR A 30 -1.10 -6.48 17.40
N ASN A 31 -0.63 -5.86 18.49
CA ASN A 31 -0.93 -4.46 18.78
C ASN A 31 -0.35 -3.53 17.71
N GLN A 32 0.87 -3.78 17.27
CA GLN A 32 1.52 -2.93 16.27
C GLN A 32 0.85 -3.07 14.90
N ILE A 33 0.48 -4.28 14.50
CA ILE A 33 -0.23 -4.49 13.24
C ILE A 33 -1.60 -3.83 13.29
N ALA A 34 -2.32 -3.94 14.41
CA ALA A 34 -3.60 -3.26 14.58
C ALA A 34 -3.45 -1.74 14.43
N ARG A 35 -2.38 -1.17 14.97
CA ARG A 35 -2.11 0.27 14.84
C ARG A 35 -1.81 0.66 13.40
N ALA A 36 -1.18 -0.22 12.62
CA ALA A 36 -0.94 0.04 11.20
C ALA A 36 -2.25 0.22 10.42
N HIS A 37 -3.32 -0.43 10.85
CA HIS A 37 -4.63 -0.33 10.24
C HIS A 37 -5.52 0.77 10.84
N CYS A 38 -5.00 1.57 11.75
CA CYS A 38 -5.72 2.70 12.36
C CYS A 38 -4.97 4.00 12.04
N PHE A 39 -4.89 4.34 10.77
CA PHE A 39 -4.03 5.42 10.30
C PHE A 39 -4.75 6.75 10.05
N SER A 40 -6.07 6.78 10.10
CA SER A 40 -6.82 8.02 9.88
C SER A 40 -8.11 8.04 10.67
N THR A 41 -8.47 9.21 11.17
CA THR A 41 -9.76 9.47 11.80
C THR A 41 -10.79 10.01 10.80
N ASP A 42 -10.35 10.34 9.58
CA ASP A 42 -11.25 10.81 8.53
C ASP A 42 -12.04 9.61 7.98
N PRO A 43 -13.39 9.63 8.07
CA PRO A 43 -14.20 8.50 7.63
C PRO A 43 -14.14 8.26 6.12
N ASP A 44 -13.71 9.23 5.33
CA ASP A 44 -13.57 9.08 3.89
C ASP A 44 -12.21 8.50 3.48
N VAL A 45 -11.22 8.51 4.38
CA VAL A 45 -9.90 7.91 4.14
C VAL A 45 -9.92 6.47 4.65
N LYS A 46 -10.22 5.55 3.75
CA LYS A 46 -10.36 4.12 4.09
C LYS A 46 -9.17 3.28 3.67
N THR A 47 -8.28 3.84 2.87
CA THR A 47 -7.16 3.10 2.29
C THR A 47 -5.89 3.94 2.39
N ARG A 48 -4.82 3.26 2.78
CA ARG A 48 -3.46 3.82 2.73
C ARG A 48 -2.62 2.90 1.87
N MET A 49 -1.87 3.48 0.94
CA MET A 49 -0.81 2.77 0.24
C MET A 49 0.53 3.17 0.84
N CYS A 50 1.33 2.17 1.17
CA CYS A 50 2.69 2.36 1.63
C CYS A 50 3.62 1.93 0.51
N PHE A 51 4.41 2.87 -0.01
CA PHE A 51 5.38 2.60 -1.07
C PHE A 51 6.72 2.31 -0.42
N LEU A 52 7.21 1.10 -0.60
CA LEU A 52 8.43 0.63 0.05
C LEU A 52 9.53 0.34 -0.97
N TYR A 53 10.76 0.51 -0.53
CA TYR A 53 11.94 0.01 -1.22
C TYR A 53 12.50 -1.13 -0.36
N ARG A 54 12.39 -2.36 -0.83
CA ARG A 54 12.65 -3.56 -0.02
C ARG A 54 11.78 -3.52 1.24
N ASP A 55 12.35 -3.35 2.43
CA ASP A 55 11.62 -3.22 3.69
C ASP A 55 11.54 -1.79 4.22
N GLN A 56 12.08 -0.82 3.46
CA GLN A 56 12.13 0.59 3.88
C GLN A 56 10.92 1.35 3.36
N LEU A 57 10.18 1.96 4.27
CA LEU A 57 9.07 2.84 3.90
C LEU A 57 9.59 4.13 3.27
N CYS A 58 9.09 4.44 2.09
CA CYS A 58 9.50 5.64 1.34
C CYS A 58 8.41 6.71 1.30
N THR A 59 7.17 6.32 1.03
CA THR A 59 6.04 7.26 0.96
C THR A 59 4.78 6.57 1.46
N THR A 60 3.94 7.28 2.22
CA THR A 60 2.57 6.85 2.48
C THR A 60 1.61 7.73 1.70
N ILE A 61 0.54 7.12 1.19
CA ILE A 61 -0.50 7.79 0.42
C ILE A 61 -1.83 7.45 1.07
N ASP A 62 -2.44 8.43 1.71
CA ASP A 62 -3.78 8.29 2.29
C ASP A 62 -4.78 8.71 1.24
N ILE A 63 -5.73 7.83 0.93
CA ILE A 63 -6.58 7.97 -0.24
C ILE A 63 -8.03 8.15 0.16
N ASP A 64 -8.62 9.24 -0.33
CA ASP A 64 -10.05 9.51 -0.27
C ASP A 64 -10.61 9.31 -1.69
N PHE A 65 -11.12 8.11 -1.95
CA PHE A 65 -11.68 7.78 -3.26
C PHE A 65 -12.98 8.53 -3.53
N ARG A 66 -13.72 8.87 -2.48
CA ARG A 66 -15.01 9.55 -2.63
C ARG A 66 -14.85 10.95 -3.19
N HIS A 67 -13.84 11.68 -2.71
CA HIS A 67 -13.58 13.06 -3.11
C HIS A 67 -12.41 13.19 -4.09
N GLU A 68 -11.83 12.07 -4.50
CA GLU A 68 -10.67 12.02 -5.39
C GLU A 68 -9.52 12.89 -4.88
N LYS A 69 -9.13 12.64 -3.64
CA LYS A 69 -8.04 13.37 -2.97
C LYS A 69 -7.05 12.41 -2.36
N ILE A 70 -5.80 12.83 -2.30
CA ILE A 70 -4.76 12.10 -1.59
C ILE A 70 -3.98 13.03 -0.67
N ALA A 71 -3.42 12.46 0.37
CA ALA A 71 -2.46 13.13 1.26
C ALA A 71 -1.25 12.22 1.37
N ILE A 72 -0.06 12.78 1.16
CA ILE A 72 1.17 11.98 1.20
C ILE A 72 2.09 12.42 2.32
N GLN A 73 2.95 11.49 2.73
CA GLN A 73 4.08 11.79 3.59
C GLN A 73 5.30 11.00 3.08
N ASN A 74 6.42 11.69 2.91
CA ASN A 74 7.66 11.07 2.49
C ASN A 74 8.52 10.75 3.71
N TYR A 75 9.17 9.59 3.69
CA TYR A 75 10.01 9.09 4.77
C TYR A 75 11.46 8.89 4.32
N THR A 76 11.77 9.23 3.07
CA THR A 76 13.13 9.15 2.55
C THR A 76 13.51 10.47 1.89
N LYS A 77 14.79 10.84 2.02
CA LYS A 77 15.34 12.00 1.33
C LYS A 77 15.79 11.67 -0.09
N LYS A 78 15.82 10.39 -0.43
CA LYS A 78 16.22 9.94 -1.78
C LYS A 78 15.04 10.12 -2.74
N ILE A 79 15.08 11.20 -3.51
CA ILE A 79 14.00 11.57 -4.43
C ILE A 79 13.57 10.42 -5.35
N PRO A 80 14.49 9.67 -5.99
CA PRO A 80 14.07 8.58 -6.89
C PRO A 80 13.27 7.47 -6.22
N LEU A 81 13.33 7.34 -4.89
CA LEU A 81 12.59 6.32 -4.17
C LEU A 81 11.21 6.79 -3.71
N ARG A 82 10.91 8.08 -3.82
CA ARG A 82 9.59 8.62 -3.45
C ARG A 82 8.57 8.31 -4.53
N ALA A 83 7.32 8.11 -4.13
CA ALA A 83 6.24 7.83 -5.07
C ALA A 83 6.02 8.99 -6.06
N PHE A 84 6.17 10.22 -5.61
CA PHE A 84 5.89 11.43 -6.42
C PHE A 84 7.12 12.33 -6.57
N GLY A 85 8.31 11.81 -6.33
CA GLY A 85 9.55 12.57 -6.51
C GLY A 85 9.56 13.86 -5.70
N VAL A 86 9.72 14.98 -6.40
CA VAL A 86 9.79 16.31 -5.78
C VAL A 86 8.42 16.96 -5.56
N VAL A 87 7.34 16.34 -6.05
CA VAL A 87 6.01 16.92 -5.94
C VAL A 87 5.53 16.84 -4.49
N ALA A 88 5.31 17.99 -3.86
CA ALA A 88 4.90 18.06 -2.46
C ALA A 88 3.40 17.80 -2.25
N HIS A 89 2.58 18.24 -3.20
CA HIS A 89 1.12 18.14 -3.11
C HIS A 89 0.57 17.51 -4.40
N PRO A 90 0.75 16.19 -4.58
CA PRO A 90 0.29 15.53 -5.80
C PRO A 90 -1.24 15.59 -5.91
N THR A 91 -1.69 15.70 -7.17
CA THR A 91 -3.11 15.72 -7.50
C THR A 91 -3.64 14.29 -7.67
N TRP A 92 -4.96 14.18 -7.88
CA TRP A 92 -5.56 12.89 -8.22
C TRP A 92 -5.00 12.34 -9.54
N ASP A 93 -4.75 13.21 -10.51
CA ASP A 93 -4.13 12.79 -11.78
C ASP A 93 -2.72 12.24 -11.56
N ASP A 94 -1.94 12.88 -10.69
CA ASP A 94 -0.61 12.40 -10.32
C ASP A 94 -0.71 11.01 -9.68
N PHE A 95 -1.70 10.79 -8.83
CA PHE A 95 -1.95 9.50 -8.19
C PHE A 95 -2.31 8.44 -9.22
N THR A 96 -3.22 8.74 -10.15
CA THR A 96 -3.62 7.83 -11.21
C THR A 96 -2.42 7.44 -12.05
N TRP A 97 -1.59 8.41 -12.39
CA TRP A 97 -0.37 8.16 -13.15
C TRP A 97 0.62 7.27 -12.38
N PHE A 98 0.75 7.51 -11.07
CA PHE A 98 1.58 6.66 -10.22
C PHE A 98 1.09 5.21 -10.23
N LEU A 99 -0.22 4.99 -10.08
CA LEU A 99 -0.79 3.64 -10.12
C LEU A 99 -0.47 2.94 -11.44
N GLU A 100 -0.64 3.63 -12.56
CA GLU A 100 -0.33 3.08 -13.87
C GLU A 100 1.14 2.75 -14.02
N SER A 101 2.02 3.55 -13.41
CA SER A 101 3.47 3.32 -13.46
C SER A 101 3.87 2.04 -12.73
N ARG A 102 3.02 1.51 -11.85
CA ARG A 102 3.26 0.28 -11.11
C ARG A 102 2.56 -0.94 -11.71
N CYS A 103 2.11 -0.82 -12.96
CA CYS A 103 1.43 -1.89 -13.68
C CYS A 103 2.11 -2.11 -15.02
N PHE A 104 1.91 -3.29 -15.61
CA PHE A 104 2.31 -3.49 -16.99
C PHE A 104 1.49 -2.55 -17.89
N PRO A 105 2.06 -2.07 -19.01
CA PRO A 105 1.34 -1.14 -19.89
C PRO A 105 0.08 -1.77 -20.47
N LYS A 106 -1.00 -1.00 -20.51
CA LYS A 106 -2.27 -1.44 -21.11
C LYS A 106 -2.10 -1.88 -22.57
N THR A 107 -1.13 -1.27 -23.25
CA THR A 107 -0.83 -1.54 -24.67
C THR A 107 0.11 -2.72 -24.89
N ARG A 108 0.55 -3.36 -23.80
CA ARG A 108 1.47 -4.50 -23.89
C ARG A 108 0.84 -5.64 -24.68
N ASP A 109 1.62 -6.31 -25.53
CA ASP A 109 1.18 -7.51 -26.23
C ASP A 109 0.68 -8.55 -25.24
N HIS A 110 -0.41 -9.22 -25.60
CA HIS A 110 -1.04 -10.24 -24.76
C HIS A 110 -1.58 -9.71 -23.41
N ALA A 111 -1.88 -8.40 -23.32
CA ALA A 111 -2.40 -7.80 -22.10
C ALA A 111 -3.66 -8.53 -21.62
N LYS A 112 -4.54 -8.92 -22.52
CA LYS A 112 -5.77 -9.65 -22.17
C LYS A 112 -5.46 -11.01 -21.55
N ASP A 113 -4.44 -11.70 -22.07
CA ASP A 113 -4.03 -13.02 -21.54
C ASP A 113 -3.43 -12.86 -20.15
N ILE A 114 -2.63 -11.81 -19.93
CA ILE A 114 -2.05 -11.51 -18.62
C ILE A 114 -3.17 -11.27 -17.60
N LEU A 115 -4.16 -10.46 -17.96
CA LEU A 115 -5.30 -10.18 -17.08
C LEU A 115 -6.05 -11.46 -16.74
N LYS A 116 -6.29 -12.32 -17.74
CA LYS A 116 -6.97 -13.59 -17.55
C LYS A 116 -6.20 -14.49 -16.57
N GLU A 117 -4.88 -14.58 -16.73
CA GLU A 117 -4.05 -15.35 -15.82
C GLU A 117 -4.11 -14.82 -14.38
N MET A 118 -4.26 -13.51 -14.22
CA MET A 118 -4.44 -12.88 -12.92
C MET A 118 -5.83 -13.05 -12.34
N GLY A 119 -6.79 -13.54 -13.16
CA GLY A 119 -8.18 -13.63 -12.75
C GLY A 119 -8.91 -12.29 -12.77
N LEU A 120 -8.45 -11.34 -13.58
CA LEU A 120 -9.02 -10.00 -13.64
C LEU A 120 -9.89 -9.84 -14.89
N PRO A 121 -11.10 -9.23 -14.75
CA PRO A 121 -12.03 -9.09 -15.88
C PRO A 121 -11.64 -7.99 -16.86
N PHE A 122 -10.88 -7.00 -16.43
CA PHE A 122 -10.49 -5.87 -17.24
C PHE A 122 -9.24 -5.21 -16.66
N TYR A 123 -8.65 -4.28 -17.42
CA TYR A 123 -7.46 -3.55 -16.98
C TYR A 123 -7.88 -2.47 -15.98
N ASP A 124 -7.46 -2.63 -14.73
CA ASP A 124 -7.65 -1.66 -13.65
C ASP A 124 -6.39 -1.65 -12.80
N PRO A 125 -5.65 -0.53 -12.76
CA PRO A 125 -4.42 -0.46 -11.99
C PRO A 125 -4.57 -0.86 -10.52
N LEU A 126 -5.68 -0.49 -9.86
CA LEU A 126 -5.90 -0.87 -8.45
C LEU A 126 -6.00 -2.39 -8.30
N LEU A 127 -6.75 -3.05 -9.19
CA LEU A 127 -6.89 -4.50 -9.15
C LEU A 127 -5.58 -5.20 -9.46
N ILE A 128 -4.81 -4.67 -10.40
CA ILE A 128 -3.50 -5.21 -10.76
C ILE A 128 -2.55 -5.09 -9.57
N ILE A 129 -2.52 -3.94 -8.92
CA ILE A 129 -1.65 -3.72 -7.76
C ILE A 129 -2.03 -4.64 -6.61
N GLU A 130 -3.32 -4.89 -6.39
CA GLU A 130 -3.77 -5.85 -5.37
C GLU A 130 -3.23 -7.26 -5.63
N LYS A 131 -3.05 -7.63 -6.89
CA LYS A 131 -2.52 -8.96 -7.26
C LYS A 131 -0.99 -9.02 -7.25
N THR A 132 -0.32 -7.92 -7.58
CA THR A 132 1.13 -7.89 -7.79
C THR A 132 1.89 -7.21 -6.67
N ASP A 133 1.22 -6.60 -5.71
CA ASP A 133 1.79 -5.69 -4.70
C ASP A 133 2.54 -4.52 -5.36
N GLY A 134 2.13 -4.14 -6.58
CA GLY A 134 2.77 -3.07 -7.31
C GLY A 134 4.22 -3.33 -7.69
N ARG A 135 4.64 -4.59 -7.71
CA ARG A 135 6.01 -4.96 -8.06
C ARG A 135 6.23 -4.84 -9.54
N MET A 136 7.40 -4.35 -9.91
CA MET A 136 7.83 -4.22 -11.30
C MET A 136 9.18 -4.89 -11.49
N ALA A 137 9.37 -5.49 -12.65
CA ALA A 137 10.70 -5.99 -13.04
C ALA A 137 11.65 -4.80 -13.13
N GLY A 138 12.84 -4.93 -12.60
CA GLY A 138 13.87 -3.91 -12.71
C GLY A 138 13.99 -2.96 -11.53
N ASP A 139 13.06 -3.01 -10.56
CA ASP A 139 13.26 -2.29 -9.31
C ASP A 139 12.84 -3.16 -8.11
N GLU A 140 13.14 -2.68 -6.91
CA GLU A 140 12.83 -3.42 -5.68
C GLU A 140 11.78 -2.68 -4.86
N GLN A 141 10.95 -1.88 -5.52
CA GLN A 141 9.88 -1.15 -4.87
C GLN A 141 8.56 -1.90 -5.00
N TRP A 142 7.70 -1.71 -4.02
CA TRP A 142 6.41 -2.37 -3.98
C TRP A 142 5.45 -1.59 -3.09
N ILE A 143 4.18 -1.99 -3.12
CA ILE A 143 3.10 -1.29 -2.44
C ILE A 143 2.44 -2.22 -1.44
N LEU A 144 2.38 -1.79 -0.18
CA LEU A 144 1.58 -2.42 0.86
C LEU A 144 0.28 -1.65 0.97
N ILE A 145 -0.86 -2.33 0.85
CA ILE A 145 -2.17 -1.70 0.97
C ILE A 145 -2.75 -1.98 2.35
N LEU A 146 -3.08 -0.91 3.06
CA LEU A 146 -3.70 -0.99 4.38
C LEU A 146 -5.13 -0.45 4.30
N LYS A 147 -6.08 -1.17 4.91
CA LYS A 147 -7.46 -0.71 5.04
C LYS A 147 -7.65 -0.15 6.45
N ASN A 148 -8.28 1.01 6.55
CA ASN A 148 -8.47 1.69 7.82
C ASN A 148 -9.61 1.04 8.61
N LYS A 149 -9.27 0.42 9.73
CA LYS A 149 -10.24 -0.24 10.61
C LYS A 149 -10.83 0.71 11.64
N GLU A 150 -10.14 1.80 11.97
CA GLU A 150 -10.62 2.74 12.96
C GLU A 150 -11.95 3.38 12.55
N ALA A 151 -12.16 3.60 11.26
CA ALA A 151 -13.40 4.15 10.75
C ALA A 151 -14.63 3.32 11.11
N ARG A 152 -14.44 2.07 11.53
CA ARG A 152 -15.54 1.18 11.94
C ARG A 152 -15.93 1.30 13.40
N HIS A 153 -15.05 1.85 14.24
CA HIS A 153 -15.30 1.89 15.67
C HIS A 153 -16.47 2.78 16.04
N GLY A 154 -16.64 3.89 15.36
CA GLY A 154 -17.74 4.81 15.63
C GLY A 154 -19.09 4.27 15.21
N THR A 155 -19.15 3.18 14.45
CA THR A 155 -20.41 2.61 13.94
C THR A 155 -20.79 1.30 14.59
N ASP A 156 -19.98 0.78 15.49
CA ASP A 156 -20.27 -0.47 16.18
C ASP A 156 -20.88 -0.18 17.55
N PRO A 157 -22.19 -0.33 17.70
CA PRO A 157 -22.86 -0.03 18.95
C PRO A 157 -22.73 -1.15 19.99
N SER A 158 -22.20 -2.26 19.59
CA SER A 158 -22.14 -3.42 20.49
C SER A 158 -20.87 -3.46 21.33
#